data_5dc4b2f88521418f6abacdf88efcb7f3
#
_entry.id   5dc4b2f88521418f6abacdf88efcb7f3
#
_cell.length_a   1.000
_cell.length_b   1.000
_cell.length_c   1.000
_cell.angle_alpha   90.00
_cell.angle_beta   90.00
_cell.angle_gamma   90.00
#
_symmetry.space_group_name_H-M   'P 1'
#
loop_
_entity.id
_entity.type
_entity.pdbx_description
1 polymer ?
#
loop_
_entity_poly.entity_id
_entity_poly.type
_entity_poly.pdbx_seq_one_letter_code
_entity_poly.pdbx_strand_id
1 'polypeptide(L)'
;MRQFVRQFVLALALVFSTSAAFAQTAPQPPRSGTPEEQAACNRDVQRHCRNVVNQGDFVILACLQQNRTQISAACNQVLKNHGQ
;
A
#
# COMPACT_ATOMS: atom_id res chain seq x y z
N MET A 1 -0.09 62.09 -11.37
CA MET A 1 -0.22 61.48 -10.03
C MET A 1 -1.29 60.40 -9.93
N ARG A 2 -2.32 60.49 -10.71
CA ARG A 2 -3.38 59.48 -10.69
C ARG A 2 -2.99 58.16 -11.38
N GLN A 3 -1.94 58.13 -12.15
CA GLN A 3 -1.52 56.94 -12.86
C GLN A 3 -0.63 56.02 -12.03
N PHE A 4 0.00 56.54 -11.03
CA PHE A 4 0.86 55.72 -10.17
C PHE A 4 0.07 54.82 -9.24
N VAL A 5 -1.13 55.22 -8.90
CA VAL A 5 -1.99 54.43 -8.03
C VAL A 5 -2.57 53.23 -8.75
N ARG A 6 -2.70 53.35 -10.08
CA ARG A 6 -3.25 52.26 -10.88
C ARG A 6 -2.27 51.10 -11.11
N GLN A 7 -1.00 51.39 -11.04
CA GLN A 7 0.01 50.39 -11.29
C GLN A 7 0.29 49.49 -10.08
N PHE A 8 0.01 50.01 -8.89
CA PHE A 8 0.20 49.23 -7.70
C PHE A 8 -0.90 48.20 -7.42
N VAL A 9 -2.03 48.40 -8.07
CA VAL A 9 -3.17 47.48 -7.87
C VAL A 9 -3.06 46.24 -8.73
N LEU A 10 -2.23 46.31 -9.78
CA LEU A 10 -2.06 45.18 -10.69
C LEU A 10 -0.93 44.21 -10.29
N ALA A 11 -0.15 44.58 -9.28
CA ALA A 11 0.96 43.73 -8.84
C ALA A 11 0.55 42.67 -7.81
N LEU A 12 -0.69 42.65 -7.45
CA LEU A 12 -1.22 41.71 -6.47
C LEU A 12 -1.99 40.56 -7.08
N ALA A 13 -1.77 40.33 -8.33
CA ALA A 13 -2.22 39.09 -8.92
C ALA A 13 -1.16 38.02 -8.76
N LEU A 14 -0.74 37.78 -7.50
CA LEU A 14 -0.43 36.67 -6.98
C LEU A 14 -0.93 35.43 -7.35
N VAL A 15 -0.21 34.80 -7.93
CA VAL A 15 0.35 33.52 -7.73
C VAL A 15 -0.23 32.80 -6.57
N PHE A 16 -1.36 32.26 -6.80
CA PHE A 16 -1.73 31.08 -6.09
C PHE A 16 -1.09 29.93 -6.78
N SER A 17 0.13 29.70 -6.44
CA SER A 17 0.64 28.37 -6.54
C SER A 17 -0.21 27.53 -5.61
N THR A 18 -1.26 27.04 -6.13
CA THR A 18 -1.89 25.90 -5.55
C THR A 18 -0.90 24.78 -5.69
N SER A 19 -0.05 24.66 -4.73
CA SER A 19 0.55 23.41 -4.50
C SER A 19 -0.59 22.49 -4.17
N ALA A 20 -1.01 21.76 -5.17
CA ALA A 20 -1.84 20.63 -4.95
C ALA A 20 -1.04 19.71 -4.05
N ALA A 21 -1.27 19.82 -2.79
CA ALA A 21 -0.82 18.82 -1.89
C ALA A 21 -1.57 17.57 -2.28
N PHE A 22 -0.90 16.75 -3.00
CA PHE A 22 -1.36 15.42 -3.19
C PHE A 22 -1.27 14.76 -1.85
N ALA A 23 -2.36 14.76 -1.16
CA ALA A 23 -2.57 13.75 -0.20
C ALA A 23 -2.59 12.45 -0.99
N GLN A 24 -1.45 11.96 -1.25
CA GLN A 24 -1.32 10.64 -1.75
C GLN A 24 -1.67 9.76 -0.60
N THR A 25 -2.90 9.40 -0.57
CA THR A 25 -3.19 8.09 -0.08
C THR A 25 -2.50 7.16 -1.05
N ALA A 26 -1.24 6.94 -0.84
CA ALA A 26 -0.65 5.75 -1.36
C ALA A 26 -1.57 4.63 -0.89
N PRO A 27 -2.17 3.87 -1.78
CA PRO A 27 -2.87 2.69 -1.35
C PRO A 27 -1.87 1.94 -0.50
N GLN A 28 -2.23 1.70 0.74
CA GLN A 28 -1.43 0.82 1.55
C GLN A 28 -1.23 -0.44 0.74
N PRO A 29 0.00 -0.92 0.62
CA PRO A 29 0.21 -2.19 -0.04
C PRO A 29 -0.75 -3.16 0.60
N PRO A 30 -1.53 -3.88 -0.20
CA PRO A 30 -2.46 -4.83 0.34
C PRO A 30 -1.68 -5.73 1.28
N ARG A 31 -2.25 -5.97 2.42
CA ARG A 31 -1.69 -6.94 3.34
C ARG A 31 -1.45 -8.20 2.55
N SER A 32 -0.29 -8.78 2.70
CA SER A 32 0.07 -10.04 2.03
C SER A 32 0.32 -9.94 0.53
N GLY A 33 0.74 -8.77 0.05
CA GLY A 33 1.19 -8.62 -1.33
C GLY A 33 0.10 -8.25 -2.33
N THR A 34 0.26 -8.65 -3.57
CA THR A 34 -0.66 -8.32 -4.67
C THR A 34 -1.97 -9.11 -4.57
N PRO A 35 -3.04 -8.68 -5.27
CA PRO A 35 -4.27 -9.45 -5.33
C PRO A 35 -4.07 -10.89 -5.81
N GLU A 36 -3.16 -11.12 -6.73
CA GLU A 36 -2.82 -12.45 -7.22
C GLU A 36 -2.16 -13.30 -6.14
N GLU A 37 -1.26 -12.70 -5.39
CA GLU A 37 -0.58 -13.36 -4.28
C GLU A 37 -1.54 -13.68 -3.15
N GLN A 38 -2.45 -12.76 -2.85
CA GLN A 38 -3.52 -13.00 -1.88
C GLN A 38 -4.41 -14.16 -2.32
N ALA A 39 -4.79 -14.20 -3.58
CA ALA A 39 -5.60 -15.28 -4.12
C ALA A 39 -4.87 -16.64 -3.99
N ALA A 40 -3.58 -16.65 -4.23
CA ALA A 40 -2.76 -17.86 -4.12
C ALA A 40 -2.68 -18.39 -2.69
N CYS A 41 -2.65 -17.51 -1.70
CA CYS A 41 -2.43 -17.88 -0.30
C CYS A 41 -3.68 -17.86 0.59
N ASN A 42 -4.77 -17.28 0.17
CA ASN A 42 -5.95 -17.10 1.03
C ASN A 42 -6.45 -18.42 1.64
N ARG A 43 -6.53 -19.45 0.84
CA ARG A 43 -7.00 -20.75 1.32
C ARG A 43 -6.07 -21.36 2.37
N ASP A 44 -4.78 -21.21 2.16
CA ASP A 44 -3.78 -21.69 3.11
C ASP A 44 -3.81 -20.90 4.41
N VAL A 45 -4.00 -19.58 4.34
CA VAL A 45 -4.19 -18.74 5.51
C VAL A 45 -5.43 -19.17 6.29
N GLN A 46 -6.53 -19.44 5.61
CA GLN A 46 -7.75 -19.90 6.25
C GLN A 46 -7.59 -21.26 6.91
N ARG A 47 -6.81 -22.16 6.32
CA ARG A 47 -6.61 -23.50 6.86
C ARG A 47 -5.62 -23.54 7.99
N HIS A 48 -4.52 -22.83 7.87
CA HIS A 48 -3.38 -23.01 8.76
C HIS A 48 -3.10 -21.80 9.66
N CYS A 49 -3.56 -20.62 9.27
CA CYS A 49 -3.19 -19.37 9.91
C CYS A 49 -4.39 -18.54 10.38
N ARG A 50 -5.56 -19.15 10.47
CA ARG A 50 -6.80 -18.46 10.87
C ARG A 50 -6.65 -17.69 12.18
N ASN A 51 -5.92 -18.25 13.13
CA ASN A 51 -5.78 -17.65 14.46
C ASN A 51 -4.94 -16.38 14.46
N VAL A 52 -4.21 -16.11 13.39
CA VAL A 52 -3.28 -14.98 13.32
C VAL A 52 -3.62 -13.98 12.23
N VAL A 53 -4.77 -14.12 11.57
CA VAL A 53 -5.16 -13.23 10.45
C VAL A 53 -5.25 -11.76 10.84
N ASN A 54 -5.47 -11.47 12.12
CA ASN A 54 -5.58 -10.10 12.63
C ASN A 54 -4.27 -9.58 13.24
N GLN A 55 -3.21 -10.35 13.19
CA GLN A 55 -1.95 -10.01 13.86
C GLN A 55 -0.92 -9.35 12.94
N GLY A 56 -1.28 -9.09 11.70
CA GLY A 56 -0.43 -8.44 10.72
C GLY A 56 0.29 -9.38 9.79
N ASP A 57 0.85 -8.80 8.74
CA ASP A 57 1.41 -9.56 7.63
C ASP A 57 2.61 -10.40 8.01
N PHE A 58 3.47 -9.91 8.88
CA PHE A 58 4.65 -10.65 9.32
C PHE A 58 4.29 -11.90 10.10
N VAL A 59 3.25 -11.84 10.90
CA VAL A 59 2.79 -12.99 11.67
C VAL A 59 2.14 -14.03 10.75
N ILE A 60 1.36 -13.58 9.79
CA ILE A 60 0.77 -14.44 8.77
C ILE A 60 1.88 -15.11 7.95
N LEU A 61 2.87 -14.36 7.51
CA LEU A 61 4.00 -14.90 6.77
C LEU A 61 4.76 -15.95 7.57
N ALA A 62 5.04 -15.69 8.84
CA ALA A 62 5.71 -16.65 9.72
C ALA A 62 4.89 -17.92 9.87
N CYS A 63 3.57 -17.78 9.98
CA CYS A 63 2.66 -18.93 10.05
C CYS A 63 2.72 -19.77 8.76
N LEU A 64 2.69 -19.12 7.60
CA LEU A 64 2.81 -19.82 6.32
C LEU A 64 4.15 -20.54 6.20
N GLN A 65 5.22 -19.92 6.64
CA GLN A 65 6.55 -20.54 6.64
C GLN A 65 6.60 -21.79 7.53
N GLN A 66 5.97 -21.73 8.68
CA GLN A 66 5.88 -22.89 9.58
C GLN A 66 5.08 -24.04 8.97
N ASN A 67 4.16 -23.72 8.08
CA ASN A 67 3.33 -24.69 7.38
C ASN A 67 3.77 -24.95 5.95
N ARG A 68 5.03 -24.66 5.64
CA ARG A 68 5.57 -24.69 4.27
C ARG A 68 5.29 -25.98 3.52
N THR A 69 5.33 -27.09 4.20
CA THR A 69 5.08 -28.40 3.62
C THR A 69 3.60 -28.69 3.37
N GLN A 70 2.71 -27.88 3.95
CA GLN A 70 1.26 -28.10 3.88
C GLN A 70 0.53 -27.07 3.04
N ILE A 71 1.18 -25.96 2.71
CA ILE A 71 0.58 -24.94 1.88
C ILE A 71 0.59 -25.35 0.40
N SER A 72 -0.28 -24.73 -0.40
CA SER A 72 -0.37 -25.01 -1.82
C SER A 72 0.92 -24.65 -2.55
N ALA A 73 1.16 -25.28 -3.69
CA ALA A 73 2.29 -24.94 -4.55
C ALA A 73 2.26 -23.49 -4.99
N ALA A 74 1.07 -22.96 -5.28
CA ALA A 74 0.90 -21.55 -5.66
C ALA A 74 1.31 -20.61 -4.53
N CYS A 75 0.86 -20.86 -3.30
CA CYS A 75 1.26 -20.05 -2.15
C CYS A 75 2.75 -20.19 -1.84
N ASN A 76 3.28 -21.40 -1.95
CA ASN A 76 4.71 -21.62 -1.77
C ASN A 76 5.55 -20.82 -2.79
N GLN A 77 5.09 -20.73 -4.02
CA GLN A 77 5.76 -19.93 -5.05
C GLN A 77 5.76 -18.44 -4.70
N VAL A 78 4.66 -17.95 -4.15
CA VAL A 78 4.58 -16.57 -3.66
C VAL A 78 5.65 -16.32 -2.60
N LEU A 79 5.79 -17.21 -1.64
CA LEU A 79 6.83 -17.08 -0.61
C LEU A 79 8.22 -17.05 -1.22
N LYS A 80 8.51 -17.94 -2.17
CA LYS A 80 9.80 -17.95 -2.87
C LYS A 80 10.08 -16.66 -3.62
N ASN A 81 9.08 -16.09 -4.28
CA ASN A 81 9.21 -14.84 -5.02
C ASN A 81 9.56 -13.67 -4.10
N HIS A 82 9.23 -13.75 -2.84
CA HIS A 82 9.57 -12.76 -1.83
C HIS A 82 10.84 -13.11 -1.03
N GLY A 83 11.60 -14.09 -1.48
CA GLY A 83 12.85 -14.47 -0.83
C GLY A 83 12.68 -15.25 0.48
N GLN A 84 11.54 -15.86 0.66
CA GLN A 84 11.22 -16.58 1.90
C GLN A 84 11.49 -18.10 1.82
#